data_8dcf9dca79af73daed128172628520fa
#
_entry.id   8dcf9dca79af73daed128172628520fa
#
_cell.length_a   1.000
_cell.length_b   1.000
_cell.length_c   1.000
_cell.angle_alpha   90.00
_cell.angle_beta   90.00
_cell.angle_gamma   90.00
#
_symmetry.space_group_name_H-M   'P 1'
#
loop_
_entity.id
_entity.type
_entity.pdbx_description
1 polymer ?
#
loop_
_entity_poly.entity_id
_entity_poly.type
_entity_poly.pdbx_seq_one_letter_code
_entity_poly.pdbx_strand_id
1 'polypeptide(L)'
;EFNVAEGAVRAGKTVDNVYAFAHELKTAPDRIHLATGSTVGNAKLNIGDCNGLGLENIFRGQCHWGKYKNNEALYIKGPSTRFQQKIIIFAGASKADSFKKIRGNSYGMWIATEINLHHDSTIKEALNRQLAAKHLRVFWDLNPDNPNATIYTKYIDKYKKQAEEDKFPGGYNYMHCTLYDNMTISDERKRKIEAQYDPNSIWYMRDIKGMRVVASGLIYRRFADDTSTKQFAFSLDKKPTDLMEIILGIDFGGSGSGHAFTATAITRGYSAVIALASERIACKDEQGNQIEIDPEQ
;
A
#
# COMPACT_ATOMS: atom_id res chain seq x y z
N GLU A 1 -3.79 -9.60 19.43
CA GLU A 1 -3.49 -10.44 18.26
C GLU A 1 -3.47 -9.60 17.00
N PHE A 2 -2.46 -9.83 16.14
CA PHE A 2 -2.33 -9.19 14.85
C PHE A 2 -2.61 -10.19 13.74
N ASN A 3 -3.49 -9.82 12.82
CA ASN A 3 -3.83 -10.60 11.65
C ASN A 3 -3.50 -9.78 10.40
N VAL A 4 -2.62 -10.30 9.55
CA VAL A 4 -2.16 -9.64 8.34
C VAL A 4 -2.43 -10.55 7.14
N ALA A 5 -3.20 -10.05 6.17
CA ALA A 5 -3.45 -10.70 4.89
C ALA A 5 -2.74 -9.90 3.78
N GLU A 6 -1.65 -10.44 3.26
CA GLU A 6 -0.88 -9.84 2.17
C GLU A 6 -0.97 -10.69 0.92
N GLY A 7 -1.06 -10.09 -0.25
CA GLY A 7 -1.03 -10.91 -1.47
C GLY A 7 -1.67 -10.24 -2.69
N ALA A 8 -1.92 -11.07 -3.69
CA ALA A 8 -2.41 -10.69 -5.01
C ALA A 8 -3.67 -9.85 -5.00
N VAL A 9 -3.85 -9.05 -6.03
CA VAL A 9 -5.10 -8.31 -6.27
C VAL A 9 -6.24 -9.32 -6.47
N ARG A 10 -7.41 -9.03 -5.87
CA ARG A 10 -8.60 -9.92 -5.91
C ARG A 10 -8.40 -11.32 -5.31
N ALA A 11 -7.44 -11.51 -4.43
CA ALA A 11 -7.26 -12.76 -3.71
C ALA A 11 -8.31 -13.04 -2.61
N GLY A 12 -9.16 -12.06 -2.28
CA GLY A 12 -10.20 -12.22 -1.24
C GLY A 12 -9.83 -11.63 0.13
N LYS A 13 -8.60 -11.17 0.31
CA LYS A 13 -8.02 -10.70 1.59
C LYS A 13 -8.92 -9.78 2.43
N THR A 14 -9.49 -8.75 1.79
CA THR A 14 -10.35 -7.78 2.49
C THR A 14 -11.63 -8.42 2.97
N VAL A 15 -12.23 -9.31 2.17
CA VAL A 15 -13.46 -10.04 2.54
C VAL A 15 -13.18 -10.91 3.76
N ASP A 16 -12.11 -11.69 3.74
CA ASP A 16 -11.72 -12.58 4.84
C ASP A 16 -11.48 -11.80 6.15
N ASN A 17 -10.76 -10.68 6.06
CA ASN A 17 -10.54 -9.80 7.20
C ASN A 17 -11.84 -9.17 7.73
N VAL A 18 -12.76 -8.78 6.85
CA VAL A 18 -14.07 -8.23 7.24
C VAL A 18 -14.89 -9.28 7.97
N TYR A 19 -14.92 -10.53 7.48
CA TYR A 19 -15.62 -11.62 8.15
C TYR A 19 -15.00 -11.99 9.50
N ALA A 20 -13.66 -12.06 9.57
CA ALA A 20 -12.94 -12.30 10.82
C ALA A 20 -13.22 -11.18 11.85
N PHE A 21 -13.13 -9.92 11.41
CA PHE A 21 -13.46 -8.76 12.25
C PHE A 21 -14.93 -8.81 12.72
N ALA A 22 -15.86 -9.11 11.83
CA ALA A 22 -17.28 -9.22 12.16
C ALA A 22 -17.55 -10.36 13.16
N HIS A 23 -16.83 -11.48 13.03
CA HIS A 23 -16.94 -12.60 13.95
C HIS A 23 -16.51 -12.19 15.36
N GLU A 24 -15.33 -11.59 15.49
CA GLU A 24 -14.81 -11.10 16.77
C GLU A 24 -15.70 -10.00 17.37
N LEU A 25 -16.27 -9.12 16.54
CA LEU A 25 -17.11 -8.01 16.97
C LEU A 25 -18.33 -8.48 17.77
N LYS A 26 -18.88 -9.65 17.46
CA LYS A 26 -20.08 -10.19 18.12
C LYS A 26 -19.89 -10.34 19.63
N THR A 27 -18.67 -10.68 20.05
CA THR A 27 -18.33 -10.96 21.45
C THR A 27 -17.36 -9.96 22.06
N ALA A 28 -16.80 -9.03 21.25
CA ALA A 28 -15.85 -8.04 21.74
C ALA A 28 -16.40 -7.25 22.93
N PRO A 29 -15.66 -7.11 24.04
CA PRO A 29 -16.14 -6.37 25.22
C PRO A 29 -16.12 -4.85 24.99
N ASP A 30 -15.27 -4.37 24.10
CA ASP A 30 -15.15 -2.95 23.80
C ASP A 30 -16.35 -2.47 22.95
N ARG A 31 -16.74 -1.22 23.16
CA ARG A 31 -17.87 -0.60 22.46
C ARG A 31 -17.46 0.04 21.15
N ILE A 32 -16.26 0.65 21.11
CA ILE A 32 -15.80 1.49 19.98
C ILE A 32 -14.66 0.77 19.29
N HIS A 33 -14.74 0.70 17.97
CA HIS A 33 -13.77 0.06 17.09
C HIS A 33 -13.40 0.99 15.94
N LEU A 34 -12.29 0.72 15.27
CA LEU A 34 -11.75 1.56 14.21
C LEU A 34 -11.72 0.80 12.88
N ALA A 35 -12.15 1.45 11.81
CA ALA A 35 -12.00 1.01 10.42
C ALA A 35 -11.29 2.11 9.62
N THR A 36 -10.19 1.77 8.95
CA THR A 36 -9.41 2.75 8.17
C THR A 36 -9.14 2.27 6.75
N GLY A 37 -9.06 3.24 5.85
CA GLY A 37 -8.59 3.08 4.48
C GLY A 37 -7.75 4.28 4.07
N SER A 38 -7.26 4.35 2.86
CA SER A 38 -6.54 5.52 2.35
C SER A 38 -7.38 6.80 2.49
N THR A 39 -8.69 6.70 2.23
CA THR A 39 -9.69 7.73 2.51
C THR A 39 -10.86 7.15 3.32
N VAL A 40 -11.71 8.01 3.89
CA VAL A 40 -12.95 7.57 4.55
C VAL A 40 -13.86 6.84 3.55
N GLY A 41 -13.94 7.33 2.31
CA GLY A 41 -14.70 6.69 1.24
C GLY A 41 -14.21 5.27 0.96
N ASN A 42 -12.91 5.07 0.83
CA ASN A 42 -12.32 3.74 0.62
C ASN A 42 -12.55 2.82 1.82
N ALA A 43 -12.44 3.32 3.04
CA ALA A 43 -12.76 2.52 4.22
C ALA A 43 -14.23 2.05 4.20
N LYS A 44 -15.16 2.93 3.85
CA LYS A 44 -16.60 2.58 3.74
C LYS A 44 -16.86 1.57 2.61
N LEU A 45 -16.26 1.78 1.43
CA LEU A 45 -16.40 0.88 0.30
C LEU A 45 -15.80 -0.50 0.55
N ASN A 46 -14.59 -0.56 1.12
CA ASN A 46 -13.86 -1.82 1.26
C ASN A 46 -14.26 -2.61 2.52
N ILE A 47 -14.67 -1.94 3.60
CA ILE A 47 -14.99 -2.59 4.89
C ILE A 47 -16.50 -2.53 5.16
N GLY A 48 -17.14 -1.39 4.90
CA GLY A 48 -18.57 -1.21 5.13
C GLY A 48 -19.42 -2.00 4.16
N ASP A 49 -19.28 -1.74 2.87
CA ASP A 49 -20.01 -2.40 1.78
C ASP A 49 -19.32 -3.69 1.30
N CYS A 50 -18.04 -3.63 1.01
CA CYS A 50 -17.22 -4.74 0.51
C CYS A 50 -17.90 -5.53 -0.64
N ASN A 51 -18.41 -4.82 -1.65
CA ASN A 51 -19.19 -5.40 -2.75
C ASN A 51 -20.37 -6.29 -2.27
N GLY A 52 -21.10 -5.86 -1.27
CA GLY A 52 -22.22 -6.58 -0.69
C GLY A 52 -21.82 -7.66 0.33
N LEU A 53 -20.53 -7.76 0.70
CA LEU A 53 -20.02 -8.71 1.68
C LEU A 53 -19.49 -8.01 2.95
N GLY A 54 -19.69 -6.68 3.04
CA GLY A 54 -19.18 -5.85 4.12
C GLY A 54 -20.02 -5.90 5.40
N LEU A 55 -19.57 -5.11 6.39
CA LEU A 55 -20.18 -5.08 7.72
C LEU A 55 -21.66 -4.71 7.69
N GLU A 56 -22.08 -3.81 6.81
CA GLU A 56 -23.49 -3.42 6.70
C GLU A 56 -24.39 -4.56 6.19
N ASN A 57 -23.85 -5.45 5.38
CA ASN A 57 -24.57 -6.61 4.88
C ASN A 57 -24.53 -7.78 5.88
N ILE A 58 -23.39 -8.01 6.54
CA ILE A 58 -23.26 -9.03 7.60
C ILE A 58 -24.22 -8.76 8.75
N PHE A 59 -24.38 -7.48 9.12
CA PHE A 59 -25.26 -7.03 10.21
C PHE A 59 -26.56 -6.39 9.70
N ARG A 60 -27.05 -6.83 8.51
CA ARG A 60 -28.30 -6.30 7.92
C ARG A 60 -29.44 -6.36 8.91
N GLY A 61 -30.20 -5.27 9.02
CA GLY A 61 -31.29 -5.13 9.98
C GLY A 61 -30.87 -4.89 11.42
N GLN A 62 -29.56 -4.92 11.73
CA GLN A 62 -29.00 -4.65 13.05
C GLN A 62 -28.04 -3.47 13.05
N CYS A 63 -27.83 -2.81 11.91
CA CYS A 63 -26.90 -1.68 11.77
C CYS A 63 -27.52 -0.49 11.06
N HIS A 64 -26.94 0.67 11.29
CA HIS A 64 -27.22 1.90 10.56
C HIS A 64 -25.99 2.82 10.53
N TRP A 65 -25.86 3.57 9.44
CA TRP A 65 -24.86 4.62 9.32
C TRP A 65 -25.24 5.86 10.10
N GLY A 66 -24.25 6.55 10.64
CA GLY A 66 -24.42 7.80 11.35
C GLY A 66 -23.07 8.48 11.59
N LYS A 67 -23.06 9.45 12.51
CA LYS A 67 -21.84 10.12 12.94
C LYS A 67 -21.59 9.91 14.43
N TYR A 68 -20.34 9.66 14.79
CA TYR A 68 -19.89 9.65 16.18
C TYR A 68 -18.81 10.71 16.35
N LYS A 69 -19.08 11.73 17.16
CA LYS A 69 -18.17 12.89 17.35
C LYS A 69 -17.61 13.44 16.02
N ASN A 70 -18.49 13.72 15.07
CA ASN A 70 -18.20 14.21 13.71
C ASN A 70 -17.47 13.23 12.77
N ASN A 71 -17.14 12.01 13.20
CA ASN A 71 -16.63 10.97 12.32
C ASN A 71 -17.75 10.11 11.77
N GLU A 72 -17.61 9.64 10.54
CA GLU A 72 -18.50 8.63 9.95
C GLU A 72 -18.43 7.35 10.81
N ALA A 73 -19.57 6.76 11.11
CA ALA A 73 -19.64 5.58 11.95
C ALA A 73 -20.75 4.63 11.54
N LEU A 74 -20.50 3.34 11.68
CA LEU A 74 -21.50 2.29 11.59
C LEU A 74 -21.87 1.86 13.01
N TYR A 75 -23.14 1.99 13.35
CA TYR A 75 -23.70 1.53 14.63
C TYR A 75 -24.30 0.15 14.42
N ILE A 76 -23.94 -0.80 15.28
CA ILE A 76 -24.47 -2.16 15.24
C ILE A 76 -25.05 -2.49 16.61
N LYS A 77 -26.32 -2.92 16.63
CA LYS A 77 -27.00 -3.38 17.83
C LYS A 77 -28.13 -4.36 17.46
N GLY A 78 -28.04 -5.55 17.94
CA GLY A 78 -29.06 -6.59 17.68
C GLY A 78 -28.66 -7.93 18.28
N PRO A 79 -29.37 -9.00 17.91
CA PRO A 79 -29.09 -10.34 18.42
C PRO A 79 -27.64 -10.77 18.22
N SER A 80 -27.03 -10.43 17.08
CA SER A 80 -25.62 -10.80 16.77
C SER A 80 -24.62 -10.23 17.78
N THR A 81 -24.90 -9.09 18.39
CA THR A 81 -24.05 -8.44 19.40
C THR A 81 -24.62 -8.60 20.82
N ARG A 82 -25.54 -9.55 21.03
CA ARG A 82 -26.26 -9.72 22.30
C ARG A 82 -26.90 -8.41 22.78
N PHE A 83 -27.43 -7.62 21.84
CA PHE A 83 -27.98 -6.28 22.04
C PHE A 83 -27.01 -5.24 22.62
N GLN A 84 -25.73 -5.53 22.69
CA GLN A 84 -24.69 -4.56 23.01
C GLN A 84 -24.42 -3.67 21.80
N GLN A 85 -24.43 -2.35 22.02
CA GLN A 85 -24.11 -1.41 20.96
C GLN A 85 -22.62 -1.45 20.64
N LYS A 86 -22.27 -1.67 19.38
CA LYS A 86 -20.92 -1.51 18.81
C LYS A 86 -20.93 -0.31 17.88
N ILE A 87 -19.85 0.45 17.89
CA ILE A 87 -19.64 1.65 17.07
C ILE A 87 -18.33 1.46 16.33
N ILE A 88 -18.38 1.39 15.00
CA ILE A 88 -17.19 1.33 14.17
C ILE A 88 -16.98 2.71 13.55
N ILE A 89 -15.89 3.37 13.90
CA ILE A 89 -15.51 4.69 13.36
C ILE A 89 -14.71 4.48 12.10
N PHE A 90 -15.12 5.16 11.02
CA PHE A 90 -14.47 5.11 9.72
C PHE A 90 -13.60 6.36 9.51
N ALA A 91 -12.32 6.15 9.19
CA ALA A 91 -11.36 7.24 9.00
C ALA A 91 -10.45 7.02 7.79
N GLY A 92 -10.05 8.11 7.13
CA GLY A 92 -8.98 8.11 6.13
C GLY A 92 -7.62 8.23 6.83
N ALA A 93 -6.59 7.59 6.27
CA ALA A 93 -5.30 7.43 6.93
C ALA A 93 -4.07 7.80 6.08
N SER A 94 -4.26 8.27 4.83
CA SER A 94 -3.14 8.51 3.90
C SER A 94 -2.35 9.80 4.15
N LYS A 95 -2.95 10.80 4.80
CA LYS A 95 -2.30 12.11 5.02
C LYS A 95 -1.57 12.16 6.36
N ALA A 96 -0.51 12.96 6.42
CA ALA A 96 0.31 13.14 7.63
C ALA A 96 -0.50 13.60 8.86
N ASP A 97 -1.57 14.35 8.67
CA ASP A 97 -2.44 14.86 9.73
C ASP A 97 -3.71 14.01 9.98
N SER A 98 -3.89 12.90 9.25
CA SER A 98 -5.06 12.01 9.37
C SER A 98 -5.24 11.47 10.80
N PHE A 99 -4.16 11.28 11.54
CA PHE A 99 -4.18 10.83 12.92
C PHE A 99 -5.04 11.71 13.84
N LYS A 100 -5.21 13.00 13.51
CA LYS A 100 -6.04 13.93 14.31
C LYS A 100 -7.50 13.49 14.38
N LYS A 101 -8.01 12.81 13.35
CA LYS A 101 -9.40 12.33 13.27
C LYS A 101 -9.69 11.17 14.19
N ILE A 102 -8.68 10.36 14.52
CA ILE A 102 -8.83 9.19 15.39
C ILE A 102 -8.46 9.45 16.85
N ARG A 103 -7.90 10.63 17.14
CA ARG A 103 -7.62 11.08 18.52
C ARG A 103 -8.89 11.26 19.36
N GLY A 104 -8.74 11.11 20.66
CA GLY A 104 -9.82 11.35 21.63
C GLY A 104 -10.78 10.17 21.83
N ASN A 105 -10.52 9.02 21.19
CA ASN A 105 -11.20 7.77 21.46
C ASN A 105 -10.20 6.67 21.79
N SER A 106 -10.64 5.64 22.52
CA SER A 106 -9.96 4.38 22.66
C SER A 106 -10.69 3.34 21.81
N TYR A 107 -9.96 2.49 21.13
CA TYR A 107 -10.52 1.48 20.22
C TYR A 107 -10.18 0.09 20.72
N GLY A 108 -11.15 -0.83 20.71
CA GLY A 108 -10.93 -2.24 21.01
C GLY A 108 -10.24 -2.95 19.86
N MET A 109 -10.89 -3.00 18.71
CA MET A 109 -10.36 -3.63 17.51
C MET A 109 -10.13 -2.60 16.40
N TRP A 110 -9.19 -2.91 15.52
CA TRP A 110 -8.87 -2.09 14.35
C TRP A 110 -8.79 -2.95 13.08
N ILE A 111 -9.58 -2.60 12.08
CA ILE A 111 -9.47 -3.15 10.74
C ILE A 111 -8.98 -2.06 9.77
N ALA A 112 -7.97 -2.37 8.98
CA ALA A 112 -7.40 -1.46 7.98
C ALA A 112 -7.27 -2.15 6.63
N THR A 113 -7.83 -1.52 5.59
CA THR A 113 -7.65 -1.94 4.21
C THR A 113 -6.53 -1.13 3.56
N GLU A 114 -5.69 -1.80 2.76
CA GLU A 114 -4.54 -1.20 2.08
C GLU A 114 -3.62 -0.46 3.07
N ILE A 115 -3.21 -1.15 4.14
CA ILE A 115 -2.42 -0.55 5.24
C ILE A 115 -1.11 0.08 4.77
N ASN A 116 -0.52 -0.39 3.67
CA ASN A 116 0.67 0.18 3.05
C ASN A 116 0.46 1.63 2.54
N LEU A 117 -0.78 2.04 2.30
CA LEU A 117 -1.14 3.41 1.91
C LEU A 117 -1.40 4.34 3.10
N HIS A 118 -1.32 3.83 4.32
CA HIS A 118 -1.51 4.64 5.53
C HIS A 118 -0.24 5.40 5.89
N HIS A 119 -0.39 6.65 6.30
CA HIS A 119 0.73 7.42 6.83
C HIS A 119 1.18 6.86 8.20
N ASP A 120 2.49 6.79 8.42
CA ASP A 120 3.09 6.21 9.63
C ASP A 120 2.57 6.84 10.94
N SER A 121 2.30 8.15 10.95
CA SER A 121 1.71 8.84 12.10
C SER A 121 0.33 8.31 12.48
N THR A 122 -0.48 7.92 11.48
CA THR A 122 -1.82 7.38 11.72
C THR A 122 -1.74 5.94 12.23
N ILE A 123 -0.81 5.13 11.71
CA ILE A 123 -0.58 3.77 12.21
C ILE A 123 -0.17 3.81 13.69
N LYS A 124 0.81 4.65 14.03
CA LYS A 124 1.26 4.83 15.42
C LYS A 124 0.13 5.29 16.34
N GLU A 125 -0.65 6.28 15.91
CA GLU A 125 -1.77 6.78 16.71
C GLU A 125 -2.85 5.71 16.91
N ALA A 126 -3.21 4.94 15.87
CA ALA A 126 -4.20 3.87 15.98
C ALA A 126 -3.76 2.81 17.00
N LEU A 127 -2.50 2.36 16.96
CA LEU A 127 -1.94 1.42 17.91
C LEU A 127 -1.95 1.99 19.34
N ASN A 128 -1.56 3.26 19.52
CA ASN A 128 -1.61 3.92 20.82
C ASN A 128 -3.04 4.01 21.37
N ARG A 129 -4.05 4.20 20.51
CA ARG A 129 -5.46 4.25 20.91
C ARG A 129 -6.04 2.88 21.28
N GLN A 130 -5.33 1.80 20.98
CA GLN A 130 -5.71 0.45 21.38
C GLN A 130 -5.07 0.00 22.71
N LEU A 131 -4.18 0.78 23.32
CA LEU A 131 -3.51 0.40 24.57
C LEU A 131 -4.47 0.11 25.73
N ALA A 132 -5.65 0.73 25.73
CA ALA A 132 -6.69 0.51 26.74
C ALA A 132 -7.75 -0.54 26.33
N ALA A 133 -7.54 -1.22 25.19
CA ALA A 133 -8.48 -2.23 24.71
C ALA A 133 -8.53 -3.43 25.68
N LYS A 134 -9.75 -3.88 25.95
CA LYS A 134 -9.98 -5.11 26.74
C LYS A 134 -9.69 -6.36 25.91
N HIS A 135 -9.89 -6.26 24.60
CA HIS A 135 -9.66 -7.34 23.65
C HIS A 135 -9.00 -6.78 22.38
N LEU A 136 -7.69 -6.59 22.43
CA LEU A 136 -6.93 -6.01 21.33
C LEU A 136 -6.84 -6.99 20.16
N ARG A 137 -7.42 -6.60 19.02
CA ARG A 137 -7.33 -7.31 17.74
C ARG A 137 -7.06 -6.33 16.62
N VAL A 138 -6.17 -6.70 15.71
CA VAL A 138 -5.83 -5.92 14.52
C VAL A 138 -6.00 -6.80 13.29
N PHE A 139 -6.62 -6.24 12.25
CA PHE A 139 -6.86 -6.91 10.96
C PHE A 139 -6.37 -5.98 9.86
N TRP A 140 -5.28 -6.33 9.22
CA TRP A 140 -4.69 -5.55 8.14
C TRP A 140 -4.71 -6.32 6.83
N ASP A 141 -5.10 -5.68 5.74
CA ASP A 141 -4.85 -6.19 4.40
C ASP A 141 -3.98 -5.24 3.60
N LEU A 142 -3.23 -5.79 2.66
CA LEU A 142 -2.44 -5.03 1.71
C LEU A 142 -2.14 -5.82 0.44
N ASN A 143 -1.97 -5.09 -0.66
CA ASN A 143 -1.28 -5.61 -1.82
C ASN A 143 0.23 -5.45 -1.61
N PRO A 144 1.05 -6.36 -2.16
CA PRO A 144 2.49 -6.29 -1.99
C PRO A 144 3.08 -4.99 -2.53
N ASP A 145 4.06 -4.49 -1.81
CA ASP A 145 4.79 -3.28 -2.13
C ASP A 145 6.30 -3.57 -2.17
N ASN A 146 7.13 -2.52 -2.27
CA ASN A 146 8.58 -2.65 -2.15
C ASN A 146 8.93 -3.31 -0.80
N PRO A 147 9.76 -4.38 -0.78
CA PRO A 147 10.14 -5.07 0.46
C PRO A 147 10.78 -4.16 1.52
N ASN A 148 11.38 -3.04 1.10
CA ASN A 148 11.97 -2.04 2.00
C ASN A 148 10.97 -0.97 2.48
N ALA A 149 9.70 -1.08 2.11
CA ALA A 149 8.68 -0.12 2.56
C ALA A 149 8.54 -0.10 4.08
N THR A 150 8.24 1.08 4.61
CA THR A 150 8.13 1.34 6.06
C THR A 150 7.14 0.38 6.74
N ILE A 151 6.07 -0.01 6.05
CA ILE A 151 5.06 -0.93 6.60
C ILE A 151 5.67 -2.30 6.94
N TYR A 152 6.61 -2.79 6.15
CA TYR A 152 7.30 -4.05 6.41
C TYR A 152 8.36 -3.89 7.49
N THR A 153 9.27 -2.96 7.30
CA THR A 153 10.45 -2.81 8.17
C THR A 153 10.09 -2.41 9.60
N LYS A 154 9.08 -1.55 9.78
CA LYS A 154 8.67 -1.08 11.13
C LYS A 154 7.60 -1.95 11.78
N TYR A 155 6.78 -2.66 11.00
CA TYR A 155 5.60 -3.35 11.53
C TYR A 155 5.55 -4.82 11.14
N ILE A 156 5.18 -5.15 9.90
CA ILE A 156 4.84 -6.53 9.52
C ILE A 156 5.98 -7.50 9.78
N ASP A 157 7.16 -7.26 9.20
CA ASP A 157 8.30 -8.17 9.35
C ASP A 157 8.90 -8.12 10.75
N LYS A 158 8.90 -6.93 11.37
CA LYS A 158 9.33 -6.77 12.76
C LYS A 158 8.45 -7.58 13.71
N TYR A 159 7.12 -7.50 13.58
CA TYR A 159 6.21 -8.23 14.45
C TYR A 159 6.25 -9.73 14.18
N LYS A 160 6.38 -10.13 12.91
CA LYS A 160 6.60 -11.52 12.53
C LYS A 160 7.83 -12.10 13.23
N LYS A 161 8.97 -11.42 13.13
CA LYS A 161 10.20 -11.82 13.80
C LYS A 161 10.05 -11.90 15.33
N GLN A 162 9.38 -10.91 15.93
CA GLN A 162 9.12 -10.93 17.37
C GLN A 162 8.21 -12.10 17.78
N ALA A 163 7.26 -12.49 16.95
CA ALA A 163 6.39 -13.63 17.20
C ALA A 163 7.15 -14.96 17.07
N GLU A 164 8.02 -15.09 16.07
CA GLU A 164 8.91 -16.26 15.90
C GLU A 164 9.89 -16.43 17.07
N GLU A 165 10.30 -15.32 17.71
CA GLU A 165 11.15 -15.31 18.90
C GLU A 165 10.36 -15.43 20.22
N ASP A 166 9.04 -15.67 20.16
CA ASP A 166 8.12 -15.71 21.31
C ASP A 166 8.13 -14.41 22.15
N LYS A 167 8.40 -13.29 21.50
CA LYS A 167 8.47 -11.94 22.11
C LYS A 167 7.27 -11.06 21.78
N PHE A 168 6.30 -11.57 21.02
CA PHE A 168 5.11 -10.83 20.63
C PHE A 168 3.88 -11.37 21.37
N PRO A 169 3.49 -10.76 22.50
CA PRO A 169 2.35 -11.24 23.28
C PRO A 169 1.04 -11.04 22.50
N GLY A 170 0.17 -12.03 22.57
CA GLY A 170 -1.18 -11.96 22.01
C GLY A 170 -1.35 -12.57 20.62
N GLY A 171 -0.27 -13.05 20.01
CA GLY A 171 -0.31 -13.80 18.74
C GLY A 171 -0.20 -12.92 17.49
N TYR A 172 0.41 -13.50 16.46
CA TYR A 172 0.61 -12.90 15.14
C TYR A 172 0.25 -13.93 14.08
N ASN A 173 -0.71 -13.60 13.22
CA ASN A 173 -1.12 -14.41 12.09
C ASN A 173 -0.77 -13.68 10.80
N TYR A 174 -0.11 -14.37 9.89
CA TYR A 174 0.23 -13.85 8.58
C TYR A 174 -0.23 -14.81 7.50
N MET A 175 -1.01 -14.31 6.56
CA MET A 175 -1.49 -15.06 5.41
C MET A 175 -0.99 -14.42 4.13
N HIS A 176 -0.30 -15.20 3.31
CA HIS A 176 0.05 -14.83 1.94
C HIS A 176 -0.99 -15.39 0.99
N CYS A 177 -1.56 -14.52 0.14
CA CYS A 177 -2.62 -14.87 -0.78
C CYS A 177 -2.20 -14.63 -2.23
N THR A 178 -2.50 -15.58 -3.10
CA THR A 178 -2.37 -15.49 -4.55
C THR A 178 -3.72 -15.29 -5.21
N LEU A 179 -3.77 -15.01 -6.52
CA LEU A 179 -5.03 -14.98 -7.26
C LEU A 179 -5.77 -16.32 -7.17
N TYR A 180 -5.04 -17.42 -7.02
CA TYR A 180 -5.60 -18.78 -7.01
C TYR A 180 -6.33 -19.13 -5.72
N ASP A 181 -6.07 -18.42 -4.63
CA ASP A 181 -6.73 -18.62 -3.35
C ASP A 181 -8.18 -18.09 -3.34
N ASN A 182 -8.55 -17.25 -4.31
CA ASN A 182 -9.92 -16.79 -4.43
C ASN A 182 -10.83 -17.87 -5.01
N MET A 183 -11.63 -18.50 -4.16
CA MET A 183 -12.58 -19.56 -4.55
C MET A 183 -13.83 -19.04 -5.29
N THR A 184 -14.09 -17.73 -5.29
CA THR A 184 -15.24 -17.14 -5.99
C THR A 184 -15.00 -16.91 -7.48
N ILE A 185 -13.75 -16.97 -7.93
CA ILE A 185 -13.35 -16.82 -9.33
C ILE A 185 -13.08 -18.20 -9.91
N SER A 186 -13.76 -18.56 -11.01
CA SER A 186 -13.52 -19.84 -11.68
C SER A 186 -12.08 -19.95 -12.22
N ASP A 187 -11.55 -21.15 -12.28
CA ASP A 187 -10.17 -21.40 -12.76
C ASP A 187 -9.98 -20.96 -14.21
N GLU A 188 -11.02 -21.07 -15.05
CA GLU A 188 -10.99 -20.55 -16.41
C GLU A 188 -10.78 -19.03 -16.42
N ARG A 189 -11.49 -18.30 -15.54
CA ARG A 189 -11.36 -16.85 -15.43
C ARG A 189 -10.01 -16.44 -14.85
N LYS A 190 -9.49 -17.19 -13.86
CA LYS A 190 -8.14 -16.98 -13.33
C LYS A 190 -7.09 -17.09 -14.41
N ARG A 191 -7.15 -18.15 -15.24
CA ARG A 191 -6.25 -18.33 -16.39
C ARG A 191 -6.36 -17.22 -17.42
N LYS A 192 -7.56 -16.72 -17.70
CA LYS A 192 -7.76 -15.57 -18.60
C LYS A 192 -7.16 -14.28 -18.06
N ILE A 193 -7.26 -14.06 -16.74
CA ILE A 193 -6.63 -12.91 -16.07
C ILE A 193 -5.10 -13.05 -16.13
N GLU A 194 -4.58 -14.21 -15.77
CA GLU A 194 -3.14 -14.50 -15.78
C GLU A 194 -2.52 -14.32 -17.16
N ALA A 195 -3.20 -14.77 -18.21
CA ALA A 195 -2.75 -14.64 -19.60
C ALA A 195 -2.61 -13.18 -20.10
N GLN A 196 -3.15 -12.19 -19.37
CA GLN A 196 -3.00 -10.78 -19.69
C GLN A 196 -1.66 -10.19 -19.20
N TYR A 197 -0.92 -10.94 -18.37
CA TYR A 197 0.34 -10.49 -17.79
C TYR A 197 1.51 -11.19 -18.48
N ASP A 198 2.62 -10.47 -18.66
CA ASP A 198 3.90 -11.09 -18.95
C ASP A 198 4.39 -11.80 -17.68
N PRO A 199 4.62 -13.15 -17.71
CA PRO A 199 5.07 -13.91 -16.55
C PRO A 199 6.39 -13.43 -15.94
N ASN A 200 7.21 -12.71 -16.71
CA ASN A 200 8.49 -12.13 -16.25
C ASN A 200 8.34 -10.70 -15.73
N SER A 201 7.12 -10.15 -15.76
CA SER A 201 6.88 -8.76 -15.29
C SER A 201 6.78 -8.70 -13.77
N ILE A 202 7.16 -7.54 -13.21
CA ILE A 202 6.94 -7.22 -11.79
C ILE A 202 5.43 -7.23 -11.44
N TRP A 203 4.60 -6.89 -12.42
CA TRP A 203 3.14 -6.86 -12.28
C TRP A 203 2.58 -8.26 -12.08
N TYR A 204 3.08 -9.26 -12.85
CA TYR A 204 2.70 -10.66 -12.67
C TYR A 204 3.09 -11.16 -11.26
N MET A 205 4.31 -10.89 -10.85
CA MET A 205 4.79 -11.29 -9.52
C MET A 205 3.96 -10.64 -8.40
N ARG A 206 3.61 -9.37 -8.55
CA ARG A 206 2.84 -8.65 -7.53
C ARG A 206 1.35 -8.98 -7.57
N ASP A 207 0.72 -8.88 -8.75
CA ASP A 207 -0.73 -8.88 -8.87
C ASP A 207 -1.32 -10.30 -8.98
N ILE A 208 -0.53 -11.28 -9.45
CA ILE A 208 -0.94 -12.69 -9.59
C ILE A 208 -0.35 -13.55 -8.45
N LYS A 209 0.96 -13.44 -8.22
CA LYS A 209 1.65 -14.25 -7.21
C LYS A 209 1.63 -13.64 -5.81
N GLY A 210 1.22 -12.38 -5.69
CA GLY A 210 1.17 -11.70 -4.39
C GLY A 210 2.54 -11.45 -3.76
N MET A 211 3.60 -11.40 -4.56
CA MET A 211 4.97 -11.28 -4.07
C MET A 211 5.38 -9.81 -3.93
N ARG A 212 6.14 -9.54 -2.89
CA ARG A 212 6.84 -8.26 -2.74
C ARG A 212 7.93 -8.17 -3.79
N VAL A 213 7.92 -7.13 -4.59
CA VAL A 213 8.93 -6.91 -5.62
C VAL A 213 9.48 -5.51 -5.51
N VAL A 214 10.78 -5.40 -5.61
CA VAL A 214 11.41 -4.12 -5.90
C VAL A 214 11.03 -3.81 -7.33
N ALA A 215 10.29 -2.73 -7.56
CA ALA A 215 10.27 -2.15 -8.88
C ALA A 215 11.73 -1.77 -9.17
N SER A 216 12.45 -2.67 -9.82
CA SER A 216 13.70 -2.28 -10.45
C SER A 216 13.29 -1.18 -11.40
N GLY A 217 13.68 0.06 -11.13
CA GLY A 217 13.26 1.25 -11.87
C GLY A 217 13.77 1.32 -13.31
N LEU A 218 13.88 0.16 -13.93
CA LEU A 218 14.30 0.01 -15.31
C LEU A 218 13.06 0.00 -16.19
N ILE A 219 12.58 1.20 -16.51
CA ILE A 219 11.56 1.41 -17.55
C ILE A 219 12.03 0.76 -18.86
N TYR A 220 13.33 0.77 -19.11
CA TYR A 220 13.98 0.21 -20.28
C TYR A 220 14.92 -0.95 -19.89
N ARG A 221 14.36 -2.09 -19.51
CA ARG A 221 15.11 -3.26 -19.08
C ARG A 221 16.10 -3.73 -20.15
N ARG A 222 15.68 -3.79 -21.42
CA ARG A 222 16.59 -4.13 -22.56
C ARG A 222 17.81 -3.22 -22.62
N PHE A 223 17.66 -1.94 -22.31
CA PHE A 223 18.77 -0.99 -22.29
C PHE A 223 19.75 -1.32 -21.15
N ALA A 224 19.23 -1.67 -19.97
CA ALA A 224 20.06 -1.99 -18.81
C ALA A 224 20.73 -3.36 -18.94
N ASP A 225 20.07 -4.33 -19.57
CA ASP A 225 20.59 -5.68 -19.79
C ASP A 225 21.59 -5.75 -20.99
N ASP A 226 21.65 -4.70 -21.82
CA ASP A 226 22.53 -4.63 -22.99
C ASP A 226 23.98 -4.26 -22.61
N THR A 227 24.60 -5.08 -21.75
CA THR A 227 26.00 -4.89 -21.36
C THR A 227 26.99 -5.50 -22.34
N SER A 228 26.57 -6.44 -23.20
CA SER A 228 27.45 -7.22 -24.08
C SER A 228 27.43 -6.75 -25.53
N THR A 229 26.25 -6.41 -26.06
CA THR A 229 26.10 -6.04 -27.49
C THR A 229 26.28 -4.55 -27.74
N LYS A 230 26.13 -3.72 -26.67
CA LYS A 230 26.13 -2.26 -26.77
C LYS A 230 25.19 -1.72 -27.86
N GLN A 231 24.09 -2.44 -28.08
CA GLN A 231 23.12 -2.12 -29.13
C GLN A 231 22.50 -0.74 -28.94
N PHE A 232 22.34 -0.33 -27.67
CA PHE A 232 21.73 0.95 -27.29
C PHE A 232 22.73 2.00 -26.80
N ALA A 233 24.03 1.63 -26.70
CA ALA A 233 25.10 2.53 -26.28
C ALA A 233 26.10 2.75 -27.41
N PHE A 234 26.51 3.99 -27.62
CA PHE A 234 27.56 4.33 -28.57
C PHE A 234 28.63 5.18 -27.89
N SER A 235 29.87 5.12 -28.41
CA SER A 235 30.95 5.95 -27.90
C SER A 235 30.78 7.40 -28.39
N LEU A 236 30.97 8.34 -27.47
CA LEU A 236 30.99 9.78 -27.79
C LEU A 236 32.15 10.20 -28.74
N ASP A 237 33.13 9.31 -28.93
CA ASP A 237 34.22 9.52 -29.91
C ASP A 237 33.71 9.55 -31.35
N LYS A 238 32.56 8.98 -31.61
CA LYS A 238 31.82 9.05 -32.88
C LYS A 238 30.57 9.88 -32.68
N LYS A 239 30.71 11.19 -32.52
CA LYS A 239 29.57 12.08 -32.42
C LYS A 239 28.67 11.93 -33.63
N PRO A 240 27.36 11.74 -33.47
CA PRO A 240 26.43 11.77 -34.59
C PRO A 240 26.50 13.15 -35.22
N THR A 241 26.85 13.20 -36.50
CA THR A 241 27.03 14.49 -37.23
C THR A 241 25.74 15.06 -37.76
N ASP A 242 24.64 14.33 -37.67
CA ASP A 242 23.37 14.69 -38.28
C ASP A 242 22.28 14.99 -37.24
N LEU A 243 22.62 15.82 -36.25
CA LEU A 243 21.66 16.27 -35.23
C LEU A 243 20.84 17.44 -35.77
N MET A 244 19.52 17.35 -35.62
CA MET A 244 18.59 18.40 -35.98
C MET A 244 18.31 19.34 -34.82
N GLU A 245 18.10 18.75 -33.63
CA GLU A 245 17.68 19.47 -32.43
C GLU A 245 18.28 18.82 -31.18
N ILE A 246 18.60 19.63 -30.18
CA ILE A 246 18.98 19.17 -28.83
C ILE A 246 17.96 19.73 -27.86
N ILE A 247 17.34 18.82 -27.09
CA ILE A 247 16.34 19.15 -26.09
C ILE A 247 16.96 18.92 -24.71
N LEU A 248 16.90 19.93 -23.85
CA LEU A 248 17.26 19.81 -22.44
C LEU A 248 16.00 19.53 -21.61
N GLY A 249 15.98 18.39 -20.94
CA GLY A 249 14.94 18.02 -19.99
C GLY A 249 15.43 18.30 -18.59
N ILE A 250 14.62 18.97 -17.77
CA ILE A 250 14.90 19.26 -16.37
C ILE A 250 13.73 18.75 -15.54
N ASP A 251 14.02 17.92 -14.54
CA ASP A 251 13.07 17.47 -13.54
C ASP A 251 13.53 17.99 -12.18
N PHE A 252 12.77 18.93 -11.63
CA PHE A 252 13.05 19.50 -10.32
C PHE A 252 12.49 18.59 -9.23
N GLY A 253 13.37 17.93 -8.52
CA GLY A 253 12.99 17.15 -7.34
C GLY A 253 12.42 18.03 -6.22
N GLY A 254 11.35 17.58 -5.57
CA GLY A 254 10.84 18.19 -4.35
C GLY A 254 11.68 17.80 -3.10
N SER A 255 11.23 18.22 -1.93
CA SER A 255 11.90 17.89 -0.66
C SER A 255 12.05 16.37 -0.49
N GLY A 256 13.25 15.85 -0.74
CA GLY A 256 13.60 14.43 -0.60
C GLY A 256 13.92 13.70 -1.91
N SER A 257 13.75 14.33 -3.08
CA SER A 257 14.18 13.79 -4.38
C SER A 257 15.21 14.72 -5.04
N GLY A 258 16.25 14.17 -5.68
CA GLY A 258 17.25 14.95 -6.41
C GLY A 258 16.71 15.56 -7.71
N HIS A 259 17.39 16.59 -8.21
CA HIS A 259 17.12 17.14 -9.54
C HIS A 259 17.74 16.22 -10.60
N ALA A 260 17.06 16.07 -11.74
CA ALA A 260 17.58 15.33 -12.88
C ALA A 260 17.65 16.22 -14.13
N PHE A 261 18.75 16.10 -14.84
CA PHE A 261 19.01 16.82 -16.07
C PHE A 261 19.29 15.80 -17.17
N THR A 262 18.69 15.99 -18.34
CA THR A 262 18.93 15.14 -19.50
C THR A 262 19.16 16.01 -20.73
N ALA A 263 20.10 15.63 -21.58
CA ALA A 263 20.28 16.18 -22.92
C ALA A 263 19.93 15.09 -23.92
N THR A 264 18.94 15.37 -24.77
CA THR A 264 18.46 14.45 -25.79
C THR A 264 18.55 15.09 -27.14
N ALA A 265 19.13 14.39 -28.12
CA ALA A 265 19.20 14.87 -29.49
C ALA A 265 18.25 14.12 -30.42
N ILE A 266 17.69 14.83 -31.38
CA ILE A 266 16.89 14.27 -32.47
C ILE A 266 17.70 14.34 -33.73
N THR A 267 17.80 13.23 -34.47
CA THR A 267 18.49 13.19 -35.75
C THR A 267 17.62 13.73 -36.86
N ARG A 268 18.28 14.23 -37.92
CA ARG A 268 17.59 14.73 -39.11
C ARG A 268 16.69 13.65 -39.71
N GLY A 269 15.50 14.05 -40.14
CA GLY A 269 14.47 13.10 -40.61
C GLY A 269 13.80 12.28 -39.51
N TYR A 270 14.00 12.63 -38.22
CA TYR A 270 13.39 11.95 -37.07
C TYR A 270 13.67 10.45 -37.00
N SER A 271 14.81 10.01 -37.54
CA SER A 271 15.16 8.58 -37.64
C SER A 271 15.60 7.99 -36.31
N ALA A 272 16.11 8.81 -35.39
CA ALA A 272 16.52 8.37 -34.06
C ALA A 272 16.42 9.49 -33.01
N VAL A 273 16.24 9.07 -31.76
CA VAL A 273 16.37 9.90 -30.55
C VAL A 273 17.56 9.39 -29.76
N ILE A 274 18.49 10.27 -29.44
CA ILE A 274 19.77 9.91 -28.79
C ILE A 274 19.87 10.61 -27.45
N ALA A 275 20.01 9.86 -26.37
CA ALA A 275 20.35 10.43 -25.06
C ALA A 275 21.85 10.76 -25.06
N LEU A 276 22.19 12.05 -25.04
CA LEU A 276 23.58 12.54 -25.09
C LEU A 276 24.22 12.54 -23.70
N ALA A 277 23.47 12.95 -22.68
CA ALA A 277 23.92 13.03 -21.31
C ALA A 277 22.75 12.92 -20.35
N SER A 278 23.03 12.44 -19.16
CA SER A 278 22.08 12.45 -18.05
C SER A 278 22.86 12.64 -16.76
N GLU A 279 22.40 13.58 -15.94
CA GLU A 279 22.99 13.86 -14.63
C GLU A 279 21.91 13.96 -13.57
N ARG A 280 22.21 13.49 -12.38
CA ARG A 280 21.33 13.60 -11.19
C ARG A 280 22.09 14.28 -10.08
N ILE A 281 21.59 15.41 -9.62
CA ILE A 281 22.07 16.09 -8.41
C ILE A 281 21.27 15.56 -7.23
N ALA A 282 21.93 14.90 -6.29
CA ALA A 282 21.29 14.39 -5.09
C ALA A 282 20.94 15.55 -4.15
N CYS A 283 19.76 15.46 -3.51
CA CYS A 283 19.36 16.44 -2.50
C CYS A 283 19.90 16.12 -1.09
N LYS A 284 20.70 15.07 -0.96
CA LYS A 284 21.32 14.65 0.32
C LYS A 284 22.77 14.31 0.08
N ASP A 285 23.61 14.70 1.06
CA ASP A 285 25.02 14.30 1.11
C ASP A 285 25.16 12.79 1.46
N GLU A 286 26.38 12.29 1.44
CA GLU A 286 26.70 10.90 1.81
C GLU A 286 26.34 10.57 3.26
N GLN A 287 26.16 11.57 4.11
CA GLN A 287 25.78 11.45 5.52
C GLN A 287 24.27 11.55 5.73
N GLY A 288 23.49 11.80 4.65
CA GLY A 288 22.03 11.86 4.67
C GLY A 288 21.46 13.23 5.05
N ASN A 289 22.29 14.27 5.16
CA ASN A 289 21.85 15.64 5.40
C ASN A 289 21.31 16.25 4.10
N GLN A 290 20.32 17.13 4.23
CA GLN A 290 19.72 17.81 3.09
C GLN A 290 20.71 18.84 2.52
N ILE A 291 21.03 18.75 1.24
CA ILE A 291 21.83 19.74 0.53
C ILE A 291 20.87 20.81 0.00
N GLU A 292 21.09 22.04 0.40
CA GLU A 292 20.44 23.20 -0.23
C GLU A 292 21.12 23.43 -1.58
N ILE A 293 20.37 23.27 -2.66
CA ILE A 293 20.89 23.57 -3.99
C ILE A 293 20.58 25.03 -4.27
N ASP A 294 21.62 25.82 -4.38
CA ASP A 294 21.53 27.23 -4.73
C ASP A 294 21.02 27.35 -6.19
N PRO A 295 19.89 28.04 -6.43
CA PRO A 295 19.37 28.24 -7.78
C PRO A 295 20.31 29.01 -8.72
N GLU A 296 21.38 29.65 -8.19
CA GLU A 296 22.37 30.40 -8.97
C GLU A 296 23.60 29.56 -9.35
N GLN A 297 23.70 28.32 -8.94
CA GLN A 297 24.71 27.35 -9.39
C GLN A 297 24.18 26.50 -10.55
#